data_a291b96c403f49f0ca6b230df1a0763c
#
_entry.id   a291b96c403f49f0ca6b230df1a0763c
#
_cell.length_a   1.000
_cell.length_b   1.000
_cell.length_c   1.000
_cell.angle_alpha   90.00
_cell.angle_beta   90.00
_cell.angle_gamma   90.00
#
_symmetry.space_group_name_H-M   'P 1'
#
loop_
_entity.id
_entity.type
_entity.pdbx_description
1 polymer ?
#
loop_
_entity_poly.entity_id
_entity_poly.type
_entity_poly.pdbx_seq_one_letter_code
_entity_poly.pdbx_strand_id
1 'polypeptide(L)'
;MAQPILAAQDPQVATAIDQELERQRSCIELIASENFTSPAVMEAVGSVLTNKYAEGYPGKRYYGGCEKVDIVEDLARDRAKELFKCGFANVQ
;
A
#
# COMPACT_ATOMS: atom_id res chain seq x y z
N MET A 1 -9.36 5.07 11.69
CA MET A 1 -8.70 6.34 11.24
C MET A 1 -9.79 7.25 10.69
N ALA A 2 -9.77 8.51 11.07
CA ALA A 2 -10.73 9.45 10.50
C ALA A 2 -10.45 9.64 9.00
N GLN A 3 -11.47 9.44 8.18
CA GLN A 3 -11.42 9.65 6.72
C GLN A 3 -12.40 10.78 6.34
N PRO A 4 -12.07 12.03 6.66
CA PRO A 4 -13.04 13.14 6.58
C PRO A 4 -13.54 13.39 5.16
N ILE A 5 -12.72 13.17 4.15
CA ILE A 5 -13.12 13.34 2.74
C ILE A 5 -14.11 12.26 2.35
N LEU A 6 -13.81 11.00 2.65
CA LEU A 6 -14.69 9.89 2.34
C LEU A 6 -16.00 10.00 3.10
N ALA A 7 -15.96 10.35 4.39
CA ALA A 7 -17.18 10.51 5.19
C ALA A 7 -18.12 11.59 4.66
N ALA A 8 -17.56 12.64 4.04
CA ALA A 8 -18.34 13.69 3.41
C ALA A 8 -18.91 13.28 2.03
N GLN A 9 -18.20 12.44 1.30
CA GLN A 9 -18.58 12.00 -0.06
C GLN A 9 -19.46 10.76 -0.05
N ASP A 10 -19.14 9.78 0.79
CA ASP A 10 -19.84 8.51 0.92
C ASP A 10 -19.86 8.04 2.38
N PRO A 11 -20.82 8.53 3.16
CA PRO A 11 -20.93 8.18 4.57
C PRO A 11 -21.23 6.70 4.82
N GLN A 12 -21.83 5.99 3.87
CA GLN A 12 -22.13 4.56 4.01
C GLN A 12 -20.84 3.73 3.96
N VAL A 13 -19.97 4.01 3.00
CA VAL A 13 -18.67 3.35 2.91
C VAL A 13 -17.78 3.73 4.09
N ALA A 14 -17.76 5.00 4.49
CA ALA A 14 -16.98 5.43 5.66
C ALA A 14 -17.41 4.70 6.94
N THR A 15 -18.74 4.56 7.15
CA THR A 15 -19.27 3.80 8.28
C THR A 15 -18.87 2.33 8.23
N ALA A 16 -18.92 1.69 7.07
CA ALA A 16 -18.50 0.30 6.92
C ALA A 16 -17.01 0.10 7.26
N ILE A 17 -16.14 1.05 6.87
CA ILE A 17 -14.71 1.01 7.21
C ILE A 17 -14.51 1.17 8.73
N ASP A 18 -15.23 2.07 9.38
CA ASP A 18 -15.14 2.23 10.83
C ASP A 18 -15.64 0.99 11.59
N GLN A 19 -16.69 0.35 11.09
CA GLN A 19 -17.18 -0.91 11.65
C GLN A 19 -16.17 -2.05 11.47
N GLU A 20 -15.52 -2.14 10.32
CA GLU A 20 -14.45 -3.11 10.10
C GLU A 20 -13.24 -2.86 11.00
N LEU A 21 -12.86 -1.61 11.21
CA LEU A 21 -11.81 -1.27 12.16
C LEU A 21 -12.14 -1.75 13.58
N GLU A 22 -13.39 -1.57 14.02
CA GLU A 22 -13.83 -2.05 15.32
C GLU A 22 -13.88 -3.58 15.39
N ARG A 23 -14.30 -4.24 14.30
CA ARG A 23 -14.24 -5.70 14.22
C ARG A 23 -12.82 -6.21 14.39
N GLN A 24 -11.85 -5.62 13.68
CA GLN A 24 -10.45 -6.01 13.78
C GLN A 24 -9.85 -5.80 15.17
N ARG A 25 -10.33 -4.79 15.90
CA ARG A 25 -9.87 -4.52 17.27
C ARG A 25 -10.47 -5.46 18.31
N SER A 26 -11.70 -5.89 18.09
CA SER A 26 -12.48 -6.68 19.08
C SER A 26 -12.44 -8.18 18.83
N CYS A 27 -12.04 -8.63 17.65
CA CYS A 27 -12.02 -10.04 17.27
C CYS A 27 -10.60 -10.55 17.11
N ILE A 28 -10.39 -11.82 17.45
CA ILE A 28 -9.12 -12.52 17.17
C ILE A 28 -9.21 -13.06 15.74
N GLU A 29 -8.22 -12.67 14.91
CA GLU A 29 -8.12 -13.17 13.54
C GLU A 29 -7.30 -14.47 13.53
N LEU A 30 -7.92 -15.55 13.03
CA LEU A 30 -7.30 -16.87 12.96
C LEU A 30 -6.97 -17.34 11.53
N ILE A 31 -7.19 -16.48 10.53
CA ILE A 31 -6.89 -16.81 9.15
C ILE A 31 -5.40 -16.52 8.90
N ALA A 32 -4.63 -17.58 8.69
CA ALA A 32 -3.16 -17.51 8.59
C ALA A 32 -2.66 -16.67 7.39
N SER A 33 -3.48 -16.47 6.36
CA SER A 33 -3.13 -15.67 5.19
C SER A 33 -3.39 -14.16 5.37
N GLU A 34 -4.04 -13.74 6.44
CA GLU A 34 -4.29 -12.33 6.72
C GLU A 34 -3.13 -11.70 7.48
N ASN A 35 -2.88 -10.43 7.21
CA ASN A 35 -1.82 -9.66 7.86
C ASN A 35 -2.29 -8.23 8.14
N PHE A 36 -2.16 -7.79 9.38
CA PHE A 36 -2.44 -6.40 9.76
C PHE A 36 -1.25 -5.51 9.37
N THR A 37 -1.47 -4.68 8.37
CA THR A 37 -0.47 -3.71 7.93
C THR A 37 -0.43 -2.49 8.84
N SER A 38 0.70 -1.79 8.87
CA SER A 38 0.81 -0.54 9.60
C SER A 38 -0.02 0.58 8.93
N PRO A 39 -0.44 1.61 9.70
CA PRO A 39 -1.08 2.80 9.13
C PRO A 39 -0.27 3.44 8.00
N ALA A 40 1.07 3.45 8.11
CA ALA A 40 1.95 4.00 7.08
C ALA A 40 1.86 3.23 5.75
N VAL A 41 1.72 1.91 5.79
CA VAL A 41 1.50 1.10 4.58
C VAL A 41 0.16 1.44 3.94
N MET A 42 -0.90 1.55 4.73
CA MET A 42 -2.23 1.90 4.22
C MET A 42 -2.26 3.32 3.63
N GLU A 43 -1.56 4.28 4.26
CA GLU A 43 -1.43 5.64 3.74
C GLU A 43 -0.68 5.67 2.40
N ALA A 44 0.40 4.90 2.26
CA ALA A 44 1.15 4.81 1.02
C ALA A 44 0.30 4.21 -0.12
N VAL A 45 -0.43 3.12 0.16
CA VAL A 45 -1.30 2.44 -0.82
C VAL A 45 -2.46 3.34 -1.24
N GLY A 46 -3.05 4.10 -0.32
CA GLY A 46 -4.14 5.04 -0.61
C GLY A 46 -3.68 6.42 -1.11
N SER A 47 -2.42 6.58 -1.48
CA SER A 47 -1.87 7.84 -1.97
C SER A 47 -2.11 8.05 -3.47
N VAL A 48 -1.66 9.18 -4.00
CA VAL A 48 -1.72 9.50 -5.43
C VAL A 48 -0.98 8.50 -6.32
N LEU A 49 -0.09 7.69 -5.76
CA LEU A 49 0.56 6.59 -6.49
C LEU A 49 -0.45 5.57 -7.03
N THR A 50 -1.59 5.44 -6.38
CA THR A 50 -2.72 4.60 -6.84
C THR A 50 -3.20 4.97 -8.25
N ASN A 51 -3.03 6.21 -8.68
CA ASN A 51 -3.46 6.70 -9.99
C ASN A 51 -2.47 6.34 -11.10
N LYS A 52 -1.24 5.88 -10.76
CA LYS A 52 -0.20 5.69 -11.76
C LYS A 52 -0.08 4.24 -12.21
N TYR A 53 -0.30 4.03 -13.47
CA TYR A 53 0.00 2.76 -14.13
C TYR A 53 1.49 2.70 -14.48
N ALA A 54 2.23 1.68 -13.93
CA ALA A 54 3.69 1.62 -14.00
C ALA A 54 4.19 0.23 -14.43
N GLU A 55 3.64 -0.28 -15.53
CA GLU A 55 4.05 -1.55 -16.12
C GLU A 55 5.52 -1.50 -16.56
N GLY A 56 6.25 -2.55 -16.28
CA GLY A 56 7.70 -2.66 -16.53
C GLY A 56 8.52 -2.53 -15.24
N TYR A 57 9.74 -2.05 -15.35
CA TYR A 57 10.68 -1.88 -14.25
C TYR A 57 11.25 -0.46 -14.22
N PRO A 58 11.81 -0.01 -13.09
CA PRO A 58 12.47 1.28 -13.01
C PRO A 58 13.46 1.50 -14.16
N GLY A 59 13.32 2.63 -14.86
CA GLY A 59 14.12 2.96 -16.03
C GLY A 59 13.78 2.18 -17.30
N LYS A 60 12.86 1.22 -17.22
CA LYS A 60 12.43 0.36 -18.35
C LYS A 60 10.90 0.21 -18.34
N ARG A 61 10.21 1.32 -18.38
CA ARG A 61 8.73 1.37 -18.36
C ARG A 61 8.15 1.35 -19.77
N TYR A 62 6.95 0.78 -19.87
CA TYR A 62 6.17 0.86 -21.11
C TYR A 62 5.53 2.22 -21.31
N TYR A 63 5.35 3.02 -20.24
CA TYR A 63 4.65 4.30 -20.26
C TYR A 63 5.50 5.39 -19.59
N GLY A 64 5.28 6.64 -19.99
CA GLY A 64 5.94 7.80 -19.38
C GLY A 64 5.37 8.18 -18.01
N GLY A 65 6.06 9.09 -17.32
CA GLY A 65 5.60 9.65 -16.04
C GLY A 65 5.86 8.74 -14.84
N CYS A 66 6.79 7.81 -14.93
CA CYS A 66 7.09 6.84 -13.86
C CYS A 66 8.29 7.24 -12.98
N GLU A 67 8.87 8.41 -13.17
CA GLU A 67 10.11 8.84 -12.49
C GLU A 67 9.99 8.79 -10.97
N LYS A 68 8.81 9.06 -10.42
CA LYS A 68 8.57 9.03 -8.97
C LYS A 68 8.22 7.63 -8.46
N VAL A 69 7.49 6.87 -9.24
CA VAL A 69 7.22 5.44 -8.95
C VAL A 69 8.51 4.64 -8.98
N ASP A 70 9.40 4.94 -9.92
CA ASP A 70 10.73 4.30 -10.02
C ASP A 70 11.52 4.44 -8.71
N ILE A 71 11.50 5.62 -8.09
CA ILE A 71 12.15 5.85 -6.79
C ILE A 71 11.57 4.92 -5.71
N VAL A 72 10.25 4.76 -5.67
CA VAL A 72 9.60 3.90 -4.67
C VAL A 72 9.94 2.43 -4.88
N GLU A 73 9.92 1.94 -6.12
CA GLU A 73 10.30 0.56 -6.43
C GLU A 73 11.78 0.28 -6.17
N ASP A 74 12.66 1.21 -6.52
CA ASP A 74 14.09 1.08 -6.23
C ASP A 74 14.35 1.00 -4.71
N LEU A 75 13.73 1.87 -3.93
CA LEU A 75 13.81 1.82 -2.47
C LEU A 75 13.28 0.50 -1.91
N ALA A 76 12.16 -0.01 -2.44
CA ALA A 76 11.60 -1.28 -2.00
C ALA A 76 12.55 -2.45 -2.28
N ARG A 77 13.16 -2.50 -3.46
CA ARG A 77 14.15 -3.52 -3.81
C ARG A 77 15.39 -3.45 -2.91
N ASP A 78 15.91 -2.25 -2.69
CA ASP A 78 17.12 -2.07 -1.87
C ASP A 78 16.85 -2.45 -0.41
N ARG A 79 15.72 -2.04 0.14
CA ARG A 79 15.32 -2.40 1.50
C ARG A 79 15.04 -3.89 1.67
N ALA A 80 14.46 -4.55 0.65
CA ALA A 80 14.28 -6.00 0.64
C ALA A 80 15.64 -6.73 0.66
N LYS A 81 16.61 -6.29 -0.16
CA LYS A 81 17.97 -6.85 -0.15
C LYS A 81 18.64 -6.68 1.21
N GLU A 82 18.51 -5.51 1.81
CA GLU A 82 19.08 -5.26 3.14
C GLU A 82 18.42 -6.12 4.23
N LEU A 83 17.09 -6.18 4.24
CA LEU A 83 16.33 -6.95 5.24
C LEU A 83 16.65 -8.44 5.18
N PHE A 84 16.66 -9.01 3.98
CA PHE A 84 16.92 -10.45 3.79
C PHE A 84 18.40 -10.79 3.56
N LYS A 85 19.29 -9.80 3.59
CA LYS A 85 20.74 -9.96 3.37
C LYS A 85 21.06 -10.74 2.08
N CYS A 86 20.36 -10.41 1.02
CA CYS A 86 20.51 -11.05 -0.29
C CYS A 86 21.02 -10.07 -1.34
N GLY A 87 21.66 -10.60 -2.40
CA GLY A 87 22.22 -9.79 -3.49
C GLY A 87 21.18 -9.37 -4.54
N PHE A 88 20.01 -9.98 -4.53
CA PHE A 88 18.97 -9.74 -5.52
C PHE A 88 17.57 -9.75 -4.87
N ALA A 89 16.72 -8.83 -5.32
CA ALA A 89 15.30 -8.80 -4.98
C ALA A 89 14.50 -8.26 -6.17
N ASN A 90 13.32 -8.83 -6.39
CA ASN A 90 12.34 -8.31 -7.33
C ASN A 90 11.12 -7.78 -6.55
N VAL A 91 10.78 -6.54 -6.79
CA VAL A 91 9.59 -5.88 -6.27
C VAL A 91 8.94 -5.12 -7.43
N GLN A 92 7.67 -5.39 -7.63
CA GLN A 92 6.85 -4.72 -8.65
C GLN A 92 5.53 -4.25 -8.06
#